data_b7a1077e4dec382ed1049d529f0a4d9a
#
_entry.id   b7a1077e4dec382ed1049d529f0a4d9a
#
_cell.length_a   1.000
_cell.length_b   1.000
_cell.length_c   1.000
_cell.angle_alpha   90.00
_cell.angle_beta   90.00
_cell.angle_gamma   90.00
#
_symmetry.space_group_name_H-M   'P 1'
#
loop_
_entity.id
_entity.type
_entity.pdbx_description
1 polymer ?
#
loop_
_entity_poly.entity_id
_entity_poly.type
_entity_poly.pdbx_seq_one_letter_code
_entity_poly.pdbx_strand_id
1 'polypeptide(L)'
;AYVGFFEEGKLVAVLDWISGYPTKETAWIGLFMVSAERQGQGVGSEIIRGLTESLRAVGYREIQLGVDKRNPQSFAFWKKNGFEVVREDDYIVMRRKV
;
A
#
# COMPACT_ATOMS: atom_id res chain seq x y z
N ALA A 1 5.58 7.15 -8.68
CA ALA A 1 4.94 6.50 -9.83
C ALA A 1 3.46 6.29 -9.56
N TYR A 2 2.64 6.61 -10.52
CA TYR A 2 1.19 6.50 -10.44
C TYR A 2 0.73 5.35 -11.32
N VAL A 3 0.02 4.38 -10.75
CA VAL A 3 -0.38 3.16 -11.46
C VAL A 3 -1.88 2.97 -11.34
N GLY A 4 -2.54 2.74 -12.47
CA GLY A 4 -3.95 2.35 -12.51
C GLY A 4 -4.07 0.87 -12.79
N PHE A 5 -5.04 0.23 -12.15
CA PHE A 5 -5.35 -1.18 -12.35
C PHE A 5 -6.72 -1.29 -13.00
N PHE A 6 -6.81 -2.04 -14.09
CA PHE A 6 -8.03 -2.11 -14.90
C PHE A 6 -8.52 -3.54 -15.05
N GLU A 7 -9.84 -3.70 -15.10
CA GLU A 7 -10.50 -4.95 -15.46
C GLU A 7 -11.51 -4.62 -16.56
N GLU A 8 -11.39 -5.29 -17.71
CA GLU A 8 -12.29 -5.08 -18.84
C GLU A 8 -12.45 -3.60 -19.21
N GLY A 9 -11.34 -2.86 -19.20
CA GLY A 9 -11.33 -1.45 -19.53
C GLY A 9 -11.81 -0.51 -18.45
N LYS A 10 -12.19 -1.04 -17.29
CA LYS A 10 -12.69 -0.26 -16.16
C LYS A 10 -11.64 -0.11 -15.08
N LEU A 11 -11.42 1.10 -14.61
CA LEU A 11 -10.47 1.36 -13.54
C LEU A 11 -10.99 0.79 -12.22
N VAL A 12 -10.25 -0.13 -11.61
CA VAL A 12 -10.66 -0.76 -10.35
C VAL A 12 -9.81 -0.34 -9.16
N ALA A 13 -8.60 0.16 -9.37
CA ALA A 13 -7.75 0.63 -8.28
C ALA A 13 -6.70 1.60 -8.81
N VAL A 14 -6.19 2.45 -7.91
CA VAL A 14 -5.08 3.35 -8.19
C VAL A 14 -4.06 3.24 -7.07
N LEU A 15 -2.80 3.37 -7.43
CA LEU A 15 -1.67 3.31 -6.50
C LEU A 15 -0.69 4.40 -6.89
N ASP A 16 -0.28 5.21 -5.91
CA ASP A 16 0.82 6.14 -6.09
C ASP A 16 1.88 5.82 -5.04
N TRP A 17 3.12 5.67 -5.49
CA TRP A 17 4.22 5.35 -4.61
C TRP A 17 5.49 6.04 -5.07
N ILE A 18 6.38 6.31 -4.11
CA ILE A 18 7.67 6.90 -4.41
C ILE A 18 8.80 5.98 -3.95
N SER A 19 9.87 6.01 -4.71
CA SER A 19 11.05 5.20 -4.51
C SER A 19 12.04 5.94 -3.61
N GLY A 20 12.66 5.20 -2.67
CA GLY A 20 13.78 5.75 -1.92
C GLY A 20 13.42 6.69 -0.79
N TYR A 21 12.28 6.53 -0.18
CA TYR A 21 11.85 7.34 0.95
C TYR A 21 11.20 6.43 2.02
N PRO A 22 11.54 6.56 3.30
CA PRO A 22 12.55 7.46 3.89
C PRO A 22 14.01 7.01 3.68
N THR A 23 14.22 5.80 3.18
CA THR A 23 15.57 5.30 2.86
C THR A 23 15.62 4.82 1.42
N LYS A 24 16.84 4.62 0.89
CA LYS A 24 17.03 4.15 -0.49
C LYS A 24 16.32 2.82 -0.77
N GLU A 25 16.14 1.98 0.24
CA GLU A 25 15.61 0.64 0.10
C GLU A 25 14.13 0.55 0.43
N THR A 26 13.47 1.70 0.62
CA THR A 26 12.08 1.79 1.01
C THR A 26 11.24 2.37 -0.12
N ALA A 27 10.09 1.74 -0.36
CA ALA A 27 9.04 2.30 -1.21
C ALA A 27 7.97 2.90 -0.28
N TRP A 28 7.57 4.14 -0.55
CA TRP A 28 6.53 4.81 0.24
C TRP A 28 5.25 4.86 -0.57
N ILE A 29 4.16 4.31 -0.04
CA ILE A 29 2.85 4.41 -0.67
C ILE A 29 2.21 5.71 -0.23
N GLY A 30 1.99 6.63 -1.19
CA GLY A 30 1.32 7.90 -0.93
C GLY A 30 -0.19 7.83 -1.09
N LEU A 31 -0.66 6.92 -1.94
CA LEU A 31 -2.08 6.76 -2.20
C LEU A 31 -2.36 5.33 -2.64
N PHE A 32 -3.41 4.74 -2.08
CA PHE A 32 -3.93 3.46 -2.56
C PHE A 32 -5.44 3.46 -2.38
N MET A 33 -6.17 3.28 -3.46
CA MET A 33 -7.63 3.25 -3.44
C MET A 33 -8.14 2.13 -4.34
N VAL A 34 -9.17 1.45 -3.89
CA VAL A 34 -9.88 0.42 -4.65
C VAL A 34 -11.30 0.93 -4.88
N SER A 35 -11.84 0.73 -6.07
CA SER A 35 -13.20 1.18 -6.39
C SER A 35 -14.22 0.55 -5.43
N ALA A 36 -15.29 1.27 -5.14
CA ALA A 36 -16.32 0.80 -4.22
C ALA A 36 -16.89 -0.55 -4.64
N GLU A 37 -17.03 -0.78 -5.94
CA GLU A 37 -17.57 -2.03 -6.48
C GLU A 37 -16.69 -3.25 -6.19
N ARG A 38 -15.40 -3.02 -5.95
CA ARG A 38 -14.43 -4.08 -5.75
C ARG A 38 -13.93 -4.20 -4.32
N GLN A 39 -14.36 -3.31 -3.44
CA GLN A 39 -13.98 -3.39 -2.04
C GLN A 39 -14.61 -4.63 -1.39
N GLY A 40 -13.87 -5.21 -0.44
CA GLY A 40 -14.33 -6.40 0.28
C GLY A 40 -14.23 -7.72 -0.51
N GLN A 41 -13.57 -7.70 -1.68
CA GLN A 41 -13.45 -8.87 -2.55
C GLN A 41 -12.02 -9.40 -2.65
N GLY A 42 -11.10 -8.87 -1.84
CA GLY A 42 -9.71 -9.30 -1.85
C GLY A 42 -8.84 -8.67 -2.93
N VAL A 43 -9.38 -7.79 -3.76
CA VAL A 43 -8.64 -7.13 -4.85
C VAL A 43 -7.49 -6.30 -4.30
N GLY A 44 -7.74 -5.51 -3.25
CA GLY A 44 -6.71 -4.68 -2.63
C GLY A 44 -5.55 -5.52 -2.11
N SER A 45 -5.85 -6.62 -1.43
CA SER A 45 -4.82 -7.52 -0.88
C SER A 45 -4.01 -8.18 -1.99
N GLU A 46 -4.64 -8.56 -3.09
CA GLU A 46 -3.93 -9.13 -4.23
C GLU A 46 -2.97 -8.13 -4.86
N ILE A 47 -3.40 -6.88 -5.01
CA ILE A 47 -2.56 -5.83 -5.58
C ILE A 47 -1.34 -5.59 -4.68
N ILE A 48 -1.54 -5.49 -3.37
CA ILE A 48 -0.44 -5.25 -2.43
C ILE A 48 0.53 -6.44 -2.41
N ARG A 49 0.04 -7.66 -2.52
CA ARG A 49 0.91 -8.83 -2.61
C ARG A 49 1.76 -8.79 -3.86
N GLY A 50 1.16 -8.47 -5.01
CA GLY A 50 1.89 -8.34 -6.26
C GLY A 50 2.91 -7.23 -6.23
N LEU A 51 2.58 -6.09 -5.64
CA LEU A 51 3.50 -4.98 -5.44
C LEU A 51 4.69 -5.42 -4.58
N THR A 52 4.43 -6.12 -3.48
CA THR A 52 5.46 -6.61 -2.57
C THR A 52 6.45 -7.52 -3.32
N GLU A 53 5.94 -8.43 -4.12
CA GLU A 53 6.79 -9.34 -4.91
C GLU A 53 7.61 -8.59 -5.94
N SER A 54 7.00 -7.63 -6.64
CA SER A 54 7.70 -6.82 -7.65
C SER A 54 8.81 -5.98 -7.04
N LEU A 55 8.55 -5.37 -5.88
CA LEU A 55 9.54 -4.55 -5.21
C LEU A 55 10.69 -5.39 -4.67
N ARG A 56 10.41 -6.58 -4.14
CA ARG A 56 11.44 -7.51 -3.69
C ARG A 56 12.37 -7.88 -4.85
N ALA A 57 11.79 -8.15 -6.01
CA ALA A 57 12.56 -8.57 -7.18
C ALA A 57 13.55 -7.52 -7.67
N VAL A 58 13.24 -6.22 -7.45
CA VAL A 58 14.13 -5.14 -7.87
C VAL A 58 14.99 -4.57 -6.71
N GLY A 59 14.97 -5.23 -5.55
CA GLY A 59 15.92 -4.93 -4.49
C GLY A 59 15.43 -4.04 -3.36
N TYR A 60 14.15 -3.68 -3.32
CA TYR A 60 13.61 -2.97 -2.17
C TYR A 60 13.53 -3.90 -0.98
N ARG A 61 13.62 -3.33 0.23
CA ARG A 61 13.58 -4.11 1.47
C ARG A 61 12.30 -3.92 2.26
N GLU A 62 11.63 -2.78 2.09
CA GLU A 62 10.39 -2.54 2.83
C GLU A 62 9.48 -1.56 2.11
N ILE A 63 8.22 -1.59 2.51
CA ILE A 63 7.20 -0.64 2.12
C ILE A 63 6.77 0.10 3.38
N GLN A 64 6.65 1.42 3.32
CA GLN A 64 6.08 2.24 4.39
C GLN A 64 4.93 3.08 3.88
N LEU A 65 4.08 3.50 4.79
CA LEU A 65 2.94 4.36 4.48
C LEU A 65 2.43 5.04 5.73
N GLY A 66 1.60 6.06 5.55
CA GLY A 66 0.92 6.75 6.64
C GLY A 66 -0.58 6.53 6.58
N VAL A 67 -1.18 6.27 7.73
CA VAL A 67 -2.63 6.07 7.86
C VAL A 67 -3.20 7.16 8.74
N ASP A 68 -4.31 7.76 8.32
CA ASP A 68 -5.04 8.73 9.12
C ASP A 68 -5.61 8.02 10.35
N LYS A 69 -5.38 8.59 11.54
CA LYS A 69 -5.87 8.03 12.80
C LYS A 69 -7.39 7.89 12.86
N ARG A 70 -8.09 8.66 12.03
CA ARG A 70 -9.56 8.63 11.99
C ARG A 70 -10.10 7.60 11.01
N ASN A 71 -9.22 6.80 10.41
CA ASN A 71 -9.60 5.80 9.42
C ASN A 71 -9.26 4.39 9.89
N PRO A 72 -10.05 3.82 10.84
CA PRO A 72 -9.77 2.49 11.36
C PRO A 72 -9.89 1.39 10.30
N GLN A 73 -10.71 1.61 9.27
CA GLN A 73 -10.89 0.65 8.20
C GLN A 73 -9.60 0.51 7.38
N SER A 74 -8.95 1.63 7.05
CA SER A 74 -7.68 1.62 6.35
C SER A 74 -6.60 0.95 7.21
N PHE A 75 -6.55 1.30 8.50
CA PHE A 75 -5.61 0.69 9.42
C PHE A 75 -5.76 -0.83 9.45
N ALA A 76 -6.99 -1.32 9.54
CA ALA A 76 -7.28 -2.76 9.56
C ALA A 76 -6.84 -3.45 8.27
N PHE A 77 -7.03 -2.78 7.13
CA PHE A 77 -6.59 -3.31 5.84
C PHE A 77 -5.08 -3.53 5.80
N TRP A 78 -4.30 -2.52 6.20
CA TRP A 78 -2.85 -2.62 6.19
C TRP A 78 -2.34 -3.63 7.21
N LYS A 79 -2.95 -3.66 8.40
CA LYS A 79 -2.61 -4.64 9.43
C LYS A 79 -2.82 -6.07 8.93
N LYS A 80 -3.96 -6.32 8.28
CA LYS A 80 -4.29 -7.61 7.68
C LYS A 80 -3.25 -8.02 6.63
N ASN A 81 -2.67 -7.06 5.92
CA ASN A 81 -1.69 -7.31 4.88
C ASN A 81 -0.25 -7.32 5.39
N GLY A 82 -0.05 -7.48 6.69
CA GLY A 82 1.26 -7.70 7.28
C GLY A 82 2.03 -6.44 7.63
N PHE A 83 1.38 -5.30 7.63
CA PHE A 83 2.03 -4.05 8.04
C PHE A 83 1.95 -3.87 9.54
N GLU A 84 3.00 -3.32 10.12
CA GLU A 84 3.13 -3.06 11.55
C GLU A 84 3.32 -1.58 11.80
N VAL A 85 2.86 -1.09 12.94
CA VAL A 85 3.04 0.29 13.34
C VAL A 85 4.51 0.55 13.67
N VAL A 86 5.08 1.59 13.05
CA VAL A 86 6.44 2.04 13.34
C VAL A 86 6.43 3.17 14.35
N ARG A 87 5.50 4.10 14.17
CA ARG A 87 5.33 5.24 15.07
C ARG A 87 3.98 5.90 14.84
N GLU A 88 3.54 6.69 15.80
CA GLU A 88 2.37 7.53 15.68
C GLU A 88 2.78 8.97 15.91
N ASP A 89 2.55 9.79 14.90
CA ASP A 89 2.69 11.25 14.96
C ASP A 89 1.32 11.84 14.62
N ASP A 90 1.26 12.72 13.62
CA ASP A 90 0.00 13.17 13.05
C ASP A 90 -0.70 12.03 12.32
N TYR A 91 0.09 11.06 11.86
CA TYR A 91 -0.39 9.84 11.21
C TYR A 91 0.14 8.62 11.95
N ILE A 92 -0.47 7.48 11.67
CA ILE A 92 0.09 6.18 12.06
C ILE A 92 0.99 5.74 10.91
N VAL A 93 2.28 5.65 11.16
CA VAL A 93 3.22 5.17 10.13
C VAL A 93 3.37 3.67 10.28
N MET A 94 3.17 2.97 9.18
CA MET A 94 3.23 1.51 9.15
C MET A 94 4.25 1.04 8.14
N ARG A 95 4.80 -0.15 8.36
CA ARG A 95 5.76 -0.76 7.43
C ARG A 95 5.56 -2.26 7.32
N ARG A 96 6.02 -2.79 6.20
CA ARG A 96 6.14 -4.22 5.95
C ARG A 96 7.45 -4.51 5.24
N LYS A 97 8.17 -5.54 5.69
CA LYS A 97 9.35 -6.03 4.95
C LYS A 97 8.90 -6.79 3.72
N VAL A 98 9.64 -6.65 2.64
CA VAL A 98 9.35 -7.36 1.39
C VAL A 98 10.31 -8.51 1.12
#